data_6f971518538a89e072ac2f3ed9fe75e6
#
_entry.id   6f971518538a89e072ac2f3ed9fe75e6
#
_cell.length_a   1.000
_cell.length_b   1.000
_cell.length_c   1.000
_cell.angle_alpha   90.00
_cell.angle_beta   90.00
_cell.angle_gamma   90.00
#
_symmetry.space_group_name_H-M   'P 1'
#
loop_
_entity.id
_entity.type
_entity.pdbx_description
1 polymer ?
#
loop_
_entity_poly.entity_id
_entity_poly.type
_entity_poly.pdbx_seq_one_letter_code
_entity_poly.pdbx_strand_id
1 'polypeptide(L)'
;KAGREAILADRIVDATGDADLASMAGAIVSKAAPEKLMGASVMFSMSGVNKKAFIEHVKADPQTYADWAGGEWTIETSGKEDEMFSPFLRKPFQKAIEKGLIPENLNTICGTWGTVSDQGDLTYLNLVHLAELDGTNPDHLTRGEIEGRRQAMMAVEAMKQFNPGCENAKLRNFGMTIGIRETRKI
;
A
#
# COMPACT_ATOMS: atom_id res chain seq x y z
N LYS A 1 19.42 10.77 -29.68
CA LYS A 1 19.26 10.30 -28.30
C LYS A 1 20.66 10.23 -27.70
N ALA A 2 20.93 11.06 -26.69
CA ALA A 2 22.15 10.97 -25.93
C ALA A 2 22.20 9.62 -25.18
N GLY A 3 23.34 9.00 -25.14
CA GLY A 3 23.56 7.80 -24.33
C GLY A 3 23.75 8.16 -22.86
N ARG A 4 24.80 7.61 -22.25
CA ARG A 4 25.24 8.00 -20.91
C ARG A 4 26.09 9.27 -21.02
N GLU A 5 25.81 10.22 -20.13
CA GLU A 5 26.58 11.48 -20.04
C GLU A 5 27.23 11.56 -18.66
N ALA A 6 28.40 12.18 -18.61
CA ALA A 6 29.09 12.51 -17.38
C ALA A 6 28.89 14.00 -17.07
N ILE A 7 28.43 14.31 -15.89
CA ILE A 7 28.29 15.68 -15.41
C ILE A 7 29.39 15.92 -14.37
N LEU A 8 30.25 16.91 -14.62
CA LEU A 8 31.25 17.36 -13.66
C LEU A 8 30.65 18.48 -12.82
N ALA A 9 30.68 18.33 -11.52
CA ALA A 9 30.15 19.30 -10.57
C ALA A 9 31.04 19.40 -9.32
N ASP A 10 31.19 20.60 -8.79
CA ASP A 10 31.90 20.82 -7.54
C ASP A 10 31.15 20.31 -6.31
N ARG A 11 29.84 20.26 -6.40
CA ARG A 11 28.96 19.79 -5.33
C ARG A 11 27.79 19.05 -5.94
N ILE A 12 27.34 17.99 -5.26
CA ILE A 12 26.23 17.16 -5.68
C ILE A 12 25.26 17.04 -4.50
N VAL A 13 23.97 17.16 -4.76
CA VAL A 13 22.89 16.89 -3.81
C VAL A 13 22.29 15.53 -4.15
N ASP A 14 22.36 14.58 -3.21
CA ASP A 14 21.67 13.29 -3.35
C ASP A 14 20.20 13.46 -2.98
N ALA A 15 19.35 13.34 -3.96
CA ALA A 15 17.89 13.39 -3.83
C ALA A 15 17.23 12.09 -4.32
N THR A 16 17.95 10.96 -4.31
CA THR A 16 17.46 9.65 -4.79
C THR A 16 16.43 9.03 -3.86
N GLY A 17 16.35 9.48 -2.60
CA GLY A 17 15.51 8.88 -1.58
C GLY A 17 16.14 7.64 -0.91
N ASP A 18 17.14 7.04 -1.56
CA ASP A 18 17.79 5.79 -1.18
C ASP A 18 19.28 5.95 -0.85
N ALA A 19 19.78 7.19 -0.79
CA ALA A 19 21.18 7.52 -0.62
C ALA A 19 22.10 6.82 -1.65
N ASP A 20 21.64 6.67 -2.88
CA ASP A 20 22.37 5.95 -3.94
C ASP A 20 23.65 6.65 -4.33
N LEU A 21 23.59 7.96 -4.60
CA LEU A 21 24.78 8.73 -4.98
C LEU A 21 25.77 8.83 -3.84
N ALA A 22 25.29 9.03 -2.62
CA ALA A 22 26.15 9.08 -1.43
C ALA A 22 26.87 7.75 -1.22
N SER A 23 26.14 6.63 -1.33
CA SER A 23 26.71 5.29 -1.23
C SER A 23 27.73 5.00 -2.31
N MET A 24 27.44 5.37 -3.57
CA MET A 24 28.37 5.21 -4.69
C MET A 24 29.61 6.10 -4.56
N ALA A 25 29.48 7.25 -3.91
CA ALA A 25 30.59 8.14 -3.61
C ALA A 25 31.42 7.71 -2.40
N GLY A 26 31.10 6.61 -1.74
CA GLY A 26 31.82 6.07 -0.59
C GLY A 26 31.43 6.68 0.76
N ALA A 27 30.32 7.40 0.85
CA ALA A 27 29.81 7.86 2.13
C ALA A 27 29.42 6.68 3.05
N ILE A 28 29.58 6.88 4.36
CA ILE A 28 29.13 5.90 5.33
C ILE A 28 27.60 5.92 5.35
N VAL A 29 26.99 4.80 4.99
CA VAL A 29 25.56 4.63 5.03
C VAL A 29 25.20 3.49 5.99
N SER A 30 24.06 3.60 6.64
CA SER A 30 23.47 2.54 7.45
C SER A 30 22.24 1.96 6.78
N LYS A 31 21.92 0.72 7.10
CA LYS A 31 20.70 0.03 6.65
C LYS A 31 20.15 -0.79 7.80
N ALA A 32 18.84 -0.73 8.00
CA ALA A 32 18.19 -1.57 9.00
C ALA A 32 18.28 -3.05 8.59
N ALA A 33 18.27 -3.94 9.55
CA ALA A 33 18.18 -5.37 9.31
C ALA A 33 16.82 -5.69 8.64
N PRO A 34 16.73 -6.70 7.76
CA PRO A 34 15.52 -6.97 6.95
C PRO A 34 14.23 -7.04 7.77
N GLU A 35 14.28 -7.66 8.94
CA GLU A 35 13.14 -7.82 9.86
C GLU A 35 12.68 -6.52 10.54
N LYS A 36 13.49 -5.47 10.44
CA LYS A 36 13.20 -4.12 10.98
C LYS A 36 12.83 -3.11 9.88
N LEU A 37 12.91 -3.53 8.63
CA LEU A 37 12.51 -2.67 7.51
C LEU A 37 11.00 -2.44 7.53
N MET A 38 10.60 -1.21 7.27
CA MET A 38 9.19 -0.89 7.08
C MET A 38 8.65 -1.62 5.85
N GLY A 39 7.50 -2.27 5.99
CA GLY A 39 6.89 -3.05 4.91
C GLY A 39 6.68 -2.26 3.62
N ALA A 40 7.08 -2.85 2.51
CA ALA A 40 6.77 -2.31 1.19
C ALA A 40 5.30 -2.57 0.82
N SER A 41 4.76 -1.84 -0.15
CA SER A 41 3.36 -2.01 -0.55
C SER A 41 3.16 -1.95 -2.06
N VAL A 42 2.16 -2.67 -2.55
CA VAL A 42 1.66 -2.53 -3.91
C VAL A 42 0.33 -1.79 -3.85
N MET A 43 0.31 -0.59 -4.41
CA MET A 43 -0.92 0.19 -4.55
C MET A 43 -1.73 -0.35 -5.72
N PHE A 44 -3.05 -0.32 -5.58
CA PHE A 44 -3.95 -0.71 -6.65
C PHE A 44 -5.26 0.07 -6.60
N SER A 45 -6.10 -0.12 -7.60
CA SER A 45 -7.43 0.46 -7.69
C SER A 45 -8.43 -0.59 -8.16
N MET A 46 -9.68 -0.40 -7.78
CA MET A 46 -10.81 -1.24 -8.18
C MET A 46 -11.81 -0.41 -8.97
N SER A 47 -12.60 -1.05 -9.81
CA SER A 47 -13.76 -0.47 -10.50
C SER A 47 -15.00 -1.33 -10.24
N GLY A 48 -16.20 -0.80 -10.55
CA GLY A 48 -17.45 -1.51 -10.35
C GLY A 48 -17.97 -1.51 -8.91
N VAL A 49 -17.48 -0.58 -8.09
CA VAL A 49 -17.94 -0.36 -6.72
C VAL A 49 -19.22 0.46 -6.73
N ASN A 50 -20.24 0.03 -5.99
CA ASN A 50 -21.41 0.85 -5.71
C ASN A 50 -21.06 1.88 -4.64
N LYS A 51 -20.77 3.12 -5.08
CA LYS A 51 -20.32 4.22 -4.22
C LYS A 51 -21.27 4.41 -3.02
N LYS A 52 -22.58 4.46 -3.26
CA LYS A 52 -23.56 4.73 -2.20
C LYS A 52 -23.51 3.63 -1.13
N ALA A 53 -23.62 2.37 -1.52
CA ALA A 53 -23.59 1.25 -0.59
C ALA A 53 -22.25 1.14 0.16
N PHE A 54 -21.14 1.38 -0.53
CA PHE A 54 -19.80 1.39 0.07
C PHE A 54 -19.67 2.48 1.15
N ILE A 55 -20.03 3.74 0.82
CA ILE A 55 -19.95 4.86 1.76
C ILE A 55 -20.90 4.67 2.95
N GLU A 56 -22.14 4.23 2.72
CA GLU A 56 -23.09 3.92 3.80
C GLU A 56 -22.53 2.84 4.74
N HIS A 57 -21.89 1.80 4.20
CA HIS A 57 -21.26 0.76 5.01
C HIS A 57 -20.09 1.29 5.85
N VAL A 58 -19.18 2.03 5.24
CA VAL A 58 -18.01 2.58 5.95
C VAL A 58 -18.43 3.56 7.05
N LYS A 59 -19.49 4.35 6.83
CA LYS A 59 -20.07 5.24 7.84
C LYS A 59 -20.74 4.50 8.99
N ALA A 60 -21.46 3.42 8.68
CA ALA A 60 -22.18 2.62 9.68
C ALA A 60 -21.25 1.76 10.56
N ASP A 61 -20.11 1.35 10.02
CA ASP A 61 -19.15 0.48 10.71
C ASP A 61 -17.71 0.97 10.46
N PRO A 62 -17.33 2.13 11.01
CA PRO A 62 -16.01 2.70 10.82
C PRO A 62 -14.93 1.81 11.42
N GLN A 63 -13.85 1.62 10.68
CA GLN A 63 -12.69 0.85 11.09
C GLN A 63 -11.51 1.82 11.30
N THR A 64 -10.67 1.58 12.28
CA THR A 64 -9.65 2.52 12.69
C THR A 64 -8.26 1.89 12.80
N TYR A 65 -7.25 2.73 12.85
CA TYR A 65 -5.87 2.37 13.17
C TYR A 65 -5.59 2.22 14.68
N ALA A 66 -6.58 1.84 15.48
CA ALA A 66 -6.48 1.83 16.94
C ALA A 66 -5.19 1.17 17.47
N ASP A 67 -4.77 0.10 16.81
CA ASP A 67 -3.60 -0.70 17.18
C ASP A 67 -2.26 -0.08 16.74
N TRP A 68 -2.27 0.91 15.86
CA TRP A 68 -1.05 1.49 15.29
C TRP A 68 -0.60 2.77 16.00
N ALA A 69 -1.54 3.57 16.43
CA ALA A 69 -1.27 4.87 17.03
C ALA A 69 -1.39 4.90 18.55
N GLY A 70 -1.75 3.79 19.19
CA GLY A 70 -1.97 3.71 20.63
C GLY A 70 -3.16 4.53 21.12
N GLY A 71 -4.09 4.88 20.25
CA GLY A 71 -5.31 5.64 20.52
C GLY A 71 -6.45 5.26 19.59
N GLU A 72 -7.67 5.52 20.02
CA GLU A 72 -8.84 5.39 19.15
C GLU A 72 -8.92 6.57 18.18
N TRP A 73 -8.78 6.30 16.90
CA TRP A 73 -9.10 7.25 15.84
C TRP A 73 -10.58 7.13 15.51
N THR A 74 -11.38 7.99 16.06
CA THR A 74 -12.83 7.95 15.87
C THR A 74 -13.29 8.57 14.57
N ILE A 75 -12.54 9.53 14.04
CA ILE A 75 -12.84 10.23 12.79
C ILE A 75 -11.53 10.59 12.10
N GLU A 76 -11.38 10.16 10.86
CA GLU A 76 -10.31 10.60 9.97
C GLU A 76 -10.93 10.99 8.65
N THR A 77 -10.74 12.24 8.22
CA THR A 77 -11.14 12.68 6.90
C THR A 77 -9.96 12.54 5.96
N SER A 78 -10.18 11.97 4.78
CA SER A 78 -9.16 11.99 3.73
C SER A 78 -8.92 13.41 3.18
N GLY A 79 -9.73 14.37 3.58
CA GLY A 79 -9.77 15.74 3.06
C GLY A 79 -10.32 15.86 1.65
N LYS A 80 -10.88 14.77 1.10
CA LYS A 80 -11.36 14.68 -0.29
C LYS A 80 -12.86 14.45 -0.41
N GLU A 81 -13.48 13.95 0.63
CA GLU A 81 -14.92 13.70 0.70
C GLU A 81 -15.44 14.35 1.99
N ASP A 82 -16.42 15.20 1.89
CA ASP A 82 -16.87 16.13 2.96
C ASP A 82 -17.44 15.47 4.22
N GLU A 83 -17.67 14.15 4.25
CA GLU A 83 -18.28 13.47 5.40
C GLU A 83 -17.60 12.14 5.71
N MET A 84 -16.31 12.03 5.44
CA MET A 84 -15.63 10.78 5.60
C MET A 84 -15.09 10.53 6.99
N PHE A 85 -15.32 9.32 7.42
CA PHE A 85 -14.72 8.67 8.56
C PHE A 85 -13.43 7.96 8.14
N SER A 86 -12.80 7.26 9.07
CA SER A 86 -11.56 6.54 8.81
C SER A 86 -11.55 5.83 7.45
N PRO A 87 -10.57 6.09 6.59
CA PRO A 87 -10.41 5.39 5.33
C PRO A 87 -9.82 3.98 5.49
N PHE A 88 -9.83 3.41 6.69
CA PHE A 88 -9.20 2.13 7.01
C PHE A 88 -10.16 0.97 6.79
N LEU A 89 -9.63 -0.13 6.26
CA LEU A 89 -10.34 -1.38 6.01
C LEU A 89 -9.57 -2.56 6.60
N ARG A 90 -10.23 -3.37 7.42
CA ARG A 90 -9.67 -4.59 8.04
C ARG A 90 -10.65 -5.75 8.04
N LYS A 91 -11.90 -5.50 8.41
CA LYS A 91 -12.93 -6.53 8.61
C LYS A 91 -13.17 -7.46 7.42
N PRO A 92 -13.22 -6.99 6.15
CA PRO A 92 -13.41 -7.90 5.02
C PRO A 92 -12.25 -8.90 4.90
N PHE A 93 -11.03 -8.49 5.23
CA PHE A 93 -9.85 -9.37 5.17
C PHE A 93 -9.81 -10.36 6.33
N GLN A 94 -10.20 -9.95 7.53
CA GLN A 94 -10.37 -10.86 8.66
C GLN A 94 -11.38 -11.97 8.35
N LYS A 95 -12.55 -11.60 7.81
CA LYS A 95 -13.54 -12.57 7.34
C LYS A 95 -13.00 -13.49 6.24
N ALA A 96 -12.20 -12.96 5.33
CA ALA A 96 -11.58 -13.76 4.27
C ALA A 96 -10.58 -14.79 4.83
N ILE A 97 -9.82 -14.43 5.87
CA ILE A 97 -8.93 -15.35 6.59
C ILE A 97 -9.75 -16.45 7.29
N GLU A 98 -10.79 -16.08 8.05
CA GLU A 98 -11.69 -17.01 8.73
C GLU A 98 -12.36 -18.00 7.77
N LYS A 99 -12.60 -17.61 6.52
CA LYS A 99 -13.17 -18.45 5.47
C LYS A 99 -12.14 -19.18 4.61
N GLY A 100 -10.84 -19.03 4.90
CA GLY A 100 -9.77 -19.68 4.18
C GLY A 100 -9.49 -19.11 2.77
N LEU A 101 -10.04 -17.94 2.44
CA LEU A 101 -9.79 -17.25 1.18
C LEU A 101 -8.41 -16.57 1.17
N ILE A 102 -8.00 -16.04 2.30
CA ILE A 102 -6.66 -15.49 2.54
C ILE A 102 -5.94 -16.42 3.54
N PRO A 103 -4.71 -16.85 3.24
CA PRO A 103 -3.89 -17.61 4.18
C PRO A 103 -3.68 -16.85 5.51
N GLU A 104 -3.69 -17.55 6.62
CA GLU A 104 -3.58 -16.97 7.96
C GLU A 104 -2.28 -16.16 8.19
N ASN A 105 -1.19 -16.59 7.55
CA ASN A 105 0.09 -15.87 7.60
C ASN A 105 0.10 -14.55 6.82
N LEU A 106 -0.95 -14.23 6.08
CA LEU A 106 -1.15 -12.95 5.40
C LEU A 106 -2.15 -12.03 6.15
N ASN A 107 -2.16 -12.12 7.48
CA ASN A 107 -3.03 -11.33 8.36
C ASN A 107 -2.73 -9.82 8.38
N THR A 108 -1.69 -9.41 7.68
CA THR A 108 -1.32 -7.99 7.48
C THR A 108 -2.05 -7.33 6.32
N ILE A 109 -2.88 -8.06 5.54
CA ILE A 109 -3.71 -7.46 4.49
C ILE A 109 -4.80 -6.62 5.15
N CYS A 110 -4.59 -5.33 5.18
CA CYS A 110 -5.49 -4.29 5.70
C CYS A 110 -4.88 -2.94 5.33
N GLY A 111 -5.61 -1.85 5.49
CA GLY A 111 -5.04 -0.52 5.26
C GLY A 111 -6.05 0.47 4.74
N THR A 112 -5.58 1.47 4.01
CA THR A 112 -6.38 2.61 3.58
C THR A 112 -6.85 2.54 2.14
N TRP A 113 -7.93 3.25 1.88
CA TRP A 113 -8.40 3.64 0.55
C TRP A 113 -8.39 5.17 0.44
N GLY A 114 -8.39 5.70 -0.77
CA GLY A 114 -8.32 7.15 -0.98
C GLY A 114 -9.68 7.76 -1.31
N THR A 115 -10.26 7.38 -2.42
CA THR A 115 -11.52 7.98 -2.90
C THR A 115 -12.32 7.00 -3.75
N VAL A 116 -13.63 7.18 -3.78
CA VAL A 116 -14.54 6.45 -4.67
C VAL A 116 -15.26 7.43 -5.59
N SER A 117 -15.08 7.26 -6.90
CA SER A 117 -15.71 8.12 -7.90
C SER A 117 -17.19 7.78 -8.11
N ASP A 118 -17.94 8.68 -8.76
CA ASP A 118 -19.34 8.43 -9.12
C ASP A 118 -19.48 7.28 -10.15
N GLN A 119 -18.43 6.99 -10.90
CA GLN A 119 -18.36 5.84 -11.81
C GLN A 119 -18.04 4.52 -11.11
N GLY A 120 -17.79 4.54 -9.80
CA GLY A 120 -17.48 3.34 -9.02
C GLY A 120 -16.00 2.94 -9.06
N ASP A 121 -15.10 3.87 -9.32
CA ASP A 121 -13.66 3.63 -9.18
C ASP A 121 -13.23 3.91 -7.73
N LEU A 122 -12.78 2.88 -7.03
CA LEU A 122 -12.18 2.96 -5.71
C LEU A 122 -10.66 2.95 -5.86
N THR A 123 -10.00 4.04 -5.46
CA THR A 123 -8.60 4.30 -5.78
C THR A 123 -7.71 4.37 -4.55
N TYR A 124 -6.40 4.36 -4.77
CA TYR A 124 -5.36 4.45 -3.73
C TYR A 124 -5.51 3.39 -2.63
N LEU A 125 -5.81 2.16 -3.03
CA LEU A 125 -5.87 1.04 -2.10
C LEU A 125 -4.46 0.66 -1.66
N ASN A 126 -4.14 0.97 -0.41
CA ASN A 126 -2.89 0.62 0.26
C ASN A 126 -3.17 -0.47 1.30
N LEU A 127 -3.41 -1.67 0.82
CA LEU A 127 -3.89 -2.80 1.62
C LEU A 127 -2.87 -3.92 1.77
N VAL A 128 -1.80 -3.89 0.99
CA VAL A 128 -0.78 -4.95 0.93
C VAL A 128 0.49 -4.47 1.61
N HIS A 129 0.99 -5.25 2.55
CA HIS A 129 2.21 -4.96 3.30
C HIS A 129 3.18 -6.14 3.20
N LEU A 130 4.31 -5.92 2.55
CA LEU A 130 5.34 -6.91 2.29
C LEU A 130 6.52 -6.67 3.23
N ALA A 131 6.67 -7.53 4.21
CA ALA A 131 7.78 -7.46 5.17
C ALA A 131 9.10 -7.95 4.58
N GLU A 132 10.20 -7.63 5.24
CA GLU A 132 11.56 -8.13 4.95
C GLU A 132 12.01 -7.89 3.50
N LEU A 133 11.66 -6.74 2.94
CA LEU A 133 11.94 -6.36 1.57
C LEU A 133 13.04 -5.30 1.54
N ASP A 134 14.25 -5.72 1.19
CA ASP A 134 15.37 -4.81 0.95
C ASP A 134 15.30 -4.22 -0.46
N GLY A 135 14.91 -2.96 -0.57
CA GLY A 135 14.79 -2.26 -1.85
C GLY A 135 16.11 -2.05 -2.59
N THR A 136 17.26 -2.36 -1.96
CA THR A 136 18.57 -2.32 -2.64
C THR A 136 18.96 -3.66 -3.28
N ASN A 137 18.12 -4.70 -3.08
CA ASN A 137 18.33 -6.03 -3.65
C ASN A 137 17.34 -6.29 -4.79
N PRO A 138 17.81 -6.44 -6.06
CA PRO A 138 16.93 -6.67 -7.21
C PRO A 138 16.03 -7.91 -7.09
N ASP A 139 16.51 -8.98 -6.46
CA ASP A 139 15.71 -10.20 -6.27
C ASP A 139 14.57 -9.96 -5.29
N HIS A 140 14.80 -9.15 -4.24
CA HIS A 140 13.76 -8.73 -3.32
C HIS A 140 12.71 -7.85 -4.01
N LEU A 141 13.14 -6.93 -4.88
CA LEU A 141 12.21 -6.11 -5.68
C LEU A 141 11.33 -6.97 -6.57
N THR A 142 11.94 -7.92 -7.29
CA THR A 142 11.22 -8.86 -8.17
C THR A 142 10.21 -9.70 -7.37
N ARG A 143 10.64 -10.28 -6.25
CA ARG A 143 9.76 -11.02 -5.33
C ARG A 143 8.62 -10.15 -4.83
N GLY A 144 8.90 -8.92 -4.43
CA GLY A 144 7.92 -7.98 -3.95
C GLY A 144 6.86 -7.62 -4.98
N GLU A 145 7.26 -7.41 -6.23
CA GLU A 145 6.35 -7.15 -7.35
C GLU A 145 5.40 -8.32 -7.61
N ILE A 146 5.90 -9.55 -7.59
CA ILE A 146 5.11 -10.76 -7.82
C ILE A 146 4.15 -11.00 -6.65
N GLU A 147 4.69 -11.05 -5.44
CA GLU A 147 3.91 -11.37 -4.23
C GLU A 147 2.91 -10.27 -3.89
N GLY A 148 3.29 -9.00 -4.04
CA GLY A 148 2.41 -7.89 -3.78
C GLY A 148 1.19 -7.87 -4.71
N ARG A 149 1.36 -8.16 -5.99
CA ARG A 149 0.23 -8.28 -6.92
C ARG A 149 -0.65 -9.48 -6.60
N ARG A 150 -0.06 -10.60 -6.18
CA ARG A 150 -0.80 -11.78 -5.74
C ARG A 150 -1.68 -11.45 -4.52
N GLN A 151 -1.13 -10.78 -3.52
CA GLN A 151 -1.88 -10.36 -2.34
C GLN A 151 -2.95 -9.31 -2.66
N ALA A 152 -2.67 -8.38 -3.56
CA ALA A 152 -3.67 -7.41 -4.02
C ALA A 152 -4.87 -8.10 -4.69
N MET A 153 -4.65 -9.15 -5.48
CA MET A 153 -5.75 -9.94 -6.05
C MET A 153 -6.58 -10.67 -4.98
N MET A 154 -5.93 -11.17 -3.92
CA MET A 154 -6.65 -11.73 -2.77
C MET A 154 -7.47 -10.65 -2.05
N ALA A 155 -6.93 -9.45 -1.91
CA ALA A 155 -7.64 -8.33 -1.31
C ALA A 155 -8.87 -7.91 -2.15
N VAL A 156 -8.75 -7.87 -3.49
CA VAL A 156 -9.89 -7.63 -4.39
C VAL A 156 -10.99 -8.67 -4.17
N GLU A 157 -10.63 -9.94 -4.12
CA GLU A 157 -11.62 -11.00 -3.95
C GLU A 157 -12.28 -10.97 -2.55
N ALA A 158 -11.51 -10.66 -1.51
CA ALA A 158 -12.03 -10.46 -0.17
C ALA A 158 -13.03 -9.27 -0.10
N MET A 159 -12.69 -8.16 -0.74
CA MET A 159 -13.59 -7.01 -0.84
C MET A 159 -14.90 -7.37 -1.54
N LYS A 160 -14.85 -8.10 -2.65
CA LYS A 160 -16.05 -8.55 -3.36
C LYS A 160 -16.98 -9.38 -2.50
N GLN A 161 -16.43 -10.27 -1.70
CA GLN A 161 -17.23 -11.22 -0.91
C GLN A 161 -17.71 -10.66 0.42
N PHE A 162 -16.95 -9.74 1.03
CA PHE A 162 -17.17 -9.38 2.43
C PHE A 162 -17.34 -7.88 2.68
N ASN A 163 -17.24 -7.04 1.64
CA ASN A 163 -17.43 -5.59 1.80
C ASN A 163 -18.64 -5.10 0.99
N PRO A 164 -19.73 -4.68 1.65
CA PRO A 164 -20.91 -4.14 0.98
C PRO A 164 -20.55 -3.03 -0.02
N GLY A 165 -21.17 -3.09 -1.19
CA GLY A 165 -20.90 -2.18 -2.31
C GLY A 165 -19.77 -2.63 -3.23
N CYS A 166 -19.06 -3.71 -2.90
CA CYS A 166 -17.95 -4.23 -3.71
C CYS A 166 -18.29 -5.54 -4.47
N GLU A 167 -19.51 -6.00 -4.47
CA GLU A 167 -19.92 -7.31 -5.01
C GLU A 167 -19.56 -7.49 -6.49
N ASN A 168 -19.59 -6.40 -7.26
CA ASN A 168 -19.23 -6.37 -8.69
C ASN A 168 -17.85 -5.77 -8.95
N ALA A 169 -17.07 -5.55 -7.91
CA ALA A 169 -15.78 -4.92 -8.03
C ALA A 169 -14.78 -5.79 -8.79
N LYS A 170 -13.89 -5.15 -9.52
CA LYS A 170 -12.81 -5.77 -10.29
C LYS A 170 -11.53 -4.98 -10.08
N LEU A 171 -10.38 -5.64 -10.19
CA LEU A 171 -9.14 -4.91 -10.31
C LEU A 171 -9.21 -3.96 -11.51
N ARG A 172 -8.92 -2.69 -11.29
CA ARG A 172 -8.81 -1.69 -12.35
C ARG A 172 -7.37 -1.59 -12.86
N ASN A 173 -6.43 -1.36 -11.96
CA ASN A 173 -5.00 -1.34 -12.25
C ASN A 173 -4.18 -1.50 -10.96
N PHE A 174 -2.93 -1.89 -11.15
CA PHE A 174 -1.90 -1.75 -10.13
C PHE A 174 -1.16 -0.42 -10.28
N GLY A 175 -0.51 0.04 -9.23
CA GLY A 175 0.57 1.01 -9.32
C GLY A 175 1.68 0.50 -10.24
N MET A 176 2.45 1.41 -10.84
CA MET A 176 3.48 1.03 -11.83
C MET A 176 4.56 0.16 -11.20
N THR A 177 4.96 0.48 -9.96
CA THR A 177 6.02 -0.18 -9.22
C THR A 177 5.63 -0.40 -7.78
N ILE A 178 6.35 -1.31 -7.12
CA ILE A 178 6.26 -1.49 -5.67
C ILE A 178 6.71 -0.21 -4.94
N GLY A 179 5.99 0.14 -3.89
CA GLY A 179 6.34 1.25 -2.98
C GLY A 179 7.31 0.79 -1.91
N ILE A 180 8.59 1.06 -2.10
CA ILE A 180 9.62 0.84 -1.08
C ILE A 180 9.56 1.97 -0.05
N ARG A 181 9.72 1.63 1.21
CA ARG A 181 9.57 2.56 2.31
C ARG A 181 10.90 2.98 2.92
N GLU A 182 11.84 2.06 2.97
CA GLU A 182 13.13 2.27 3.63
C GLU A 182 14.23 1.48 2.94
N THR A 183 15.37 2.13 2.71
CA THR A 183 16.56 1.49 2.14
C THR A 183 17.79 1.86 2.97
N ARG A 184 18.54 2.88 2.55
CA ARG A 184 19.73 3.38 3.23
C ARG A 184 19.45 4.71 3.93
N LYS A 185 20.20 4.95 5.00
CA LYS A 185 20.25 6.23 5.74
C LYS A 185 21.71 6.70 5.81
N ILE A 186 21.93 7.99 5.72
CA ILE A 186 23.22 8.66 5.94
C ILE A 186 23.35 9.01 7.41
#